data_8980a167e2f85fd3c7a9175d432f7837
#
_entry.id   8980a167e2f85fd3c7a9175d432f7837
#
_cell.length_a   1.000
_cell.length_b   1.000
_cell.length_c   1.000
_cell.angle_alpha   90.00
_cell.angle_beta   90.00
_cell.angle_gamma   90.00
#
_symmetry.space_group_name_H-M   'P 1'
#
loop_
_entity.id
_entity.type
_entity.pdbx_description
1 polymer ?
#
loop_
_entity_poly.entity_id
_entity_poly.type
_entity_poly.pdbx_seq_one_letter_code
_entity_poly.pdbx_strand_id
1 'polypeptide(L)'
;MEYESRSGLVALLHRLGLEYRKPEVIPRHLDETKQRAFIKLYEKLMNALGADEAVLFVDAVHPTHGARAAGCWAAKNEHLAIEQTTGRQRLNIHGAIDLETGRTKMIEAEAIDAASTIKLLAGIEALYSTTALIHVFLDNARYHHAKIVRKWLSQPGRRIALHFVPSYCPHLNPIERLWALMHQHLTHNKTYPTCREFADAILNFLRDEVPRKWGEFCDSVTDNFRVVLPANFRILA
;
A
#
# COMPACT_ATOMS: atom_id res chain seq x y z
N MET A 1 41.12 14.81 -19.80
CA MET A 1 40.71 13.60 -20.52
C MET A 1 39.37 13.89 -21.16
N GLU A 2 39.32 13.99 -22.49
CA GLU A 2 38.04 14.07 -23.20
C GLU A 2 37.57 12.64 -23.46
N TYR A 3 36.29 12.36 -23.20
CA TYR A 3 35.67 11.08 -23.54
C TYR A 3 34.90 11.26 -24.85
N GLU A 4 35.30 10.49 -25.87
CA GLU A 4 34.70 10.55 -27.21
C GLU A 4 33.30 9.94 -27.28
N SER A 5 32.85 9.18 -26.23
CA SER A 5 31.55 8.54 -26.24
C SER A 5 30.93 8.39 -24.82
N ARG A 6 29.60 8.43 -24.75
CA ARG A 6 28.86 8.15 -23.56
C ARG A 6 29.13 6.77 -22.92
N SER A 7 29.32 5.77 -23.80
CA SER A 7 29.64 4.39 -23.36
C SER A 7 31.02 4.30 -22.70
N GLY A 8 32.03 5.03 -23.20
CA GLY A 8 33.34 5.12 -22.57
C GLY A 8 33.29 5.74 -21.18
N LEU A 9 32.48 6.80 -21.00
CA LEU A 9 32.26 7.43 -19.71
C LEU A 9 31.54 6.48 -18.72
N VAL A 10 30.48 5.78 -19.17
CA VAL A 10 29.76 4.79 -18.35
C VAL A 10 30.69 3.65 -17.93
N ALA A 11 31.51 3.13 -18.83
CA ALA A 11 32.51 2.10 -18.51
C ALA A 11 33.54 2.57 -17.49
N LEU A 12 33.96 3.84 -17.55
CA LEU A 12 34.82 4.43 -16.51
C LEU A 12 34.11 4.50 -15.16
N LEU A 13 32.88 5.00 -15.13
CA LEU A 13 32.10 5.08 -13.88
C LEU A 13 31.98 3.72 -13.21
N HIS A 14 31.67 2.66 -13.98
CA HIS A 14 31.62 1.28 -13.46
C HIS A 14 32.97 0.80 -12.92
N ARG A 15 34.09 1.11 -13.62
CA ARG A 15 35.44 0.78 -13.12
C ARG A 15 35.80 1.51 -11.83
N LEU A 16 35.24 2.70 -11.62
CA LEU A 16 35.35 3.47 -10.38
C LEU A 16 34.37 3.01 -9.29
N GLY A 17 33.63 1.91 -9.52
CA GLY A 17 32.65 1.39 -8.56
C GLY A 17 31.37 2.22 -8.45
N LEU A 18 31.09 3.07 -9.44
CA LEU A 18 29.87 3.88 -9.49
C LEU A 18 28.80 3.20 -10.33
N GLU A 19 27.57 3.20 -9.84
CA GLU A 19 26.40 2.67 -10.52
C GLU A 19 25.32 3.77 -10.62
N TYR A 20 24.59 3.76 -11.74
CA TYR A 20 23.42 4.62 -11.87
C TYR A 20 22.26 4.04 -11.06
N ARG A 21 21.88 4.74 -9.98
CA ARG A 21 20.80 4.32 -9.08
C ARG A 21 19.75 5.42 -8.92
N LYS A 22 18.50 5.02 -8.89
CA LYS A 22 17.42 5.91 -8.47
C LYS A 22 17.42 5.99 -6.95
N PRO A 23 17.48 7.19 -6.34
CA PRO A 23 17.40 7.32 -4.89
C PRO A 23 16.07 6.78 -4.35
N GLU A 24 16.12 6.15 -3.20
CA GLU A 24 14.92 5.81 -2.44
C GLU A 24 14.40 7.04 -1.69
N VAL A 25 13.09 7.18 -1.63
CA VAL A 25 12.46 8.24 -0.83
C VAL A 25 12.17 7.68 0.55
N ILE A 26 12.89 8.20 1.55
CA ILE A 26 12.68 7.83 2.96
C ILE A 26 12.01 8.99 3.71
N PRO A 27 11.09 8.71 4.64
CA PRO A 27 10.48 9.73 5.48
C PRO A 27 11.52 10.44 6.34
N ARG A 28 11.41 11.77 6.46
CA ARG A 28 12.36 12.59 7.23
C ARG A 28 12.33 12.34 8.75
N HIS A 29 11.21 11.87 9.26
CA HIS A 29 10.93 11.73 10.71
C HIS A 29 10.76 10.26 11.11
N LEU A 30 11.70 9.40 10.69
CA LEU A 30 11.73 8.01 11.13
C LEU A 30 12.21 7.92 12.59
N ASP A 31 11.49 7.14 13.39
CA ASP A 31 11.83 6.85 14.78
C ASP A 31 12.12 5.35 14.91
N GLU A 32 13.39 5.02 15.10
CA GLU A 32 13.85 3.63 15.22
C GLU A 32 13.20 2.91 16.40
N THR A 33 13.09 3.58 17.54
CA THR A 33 12.54 2.99 18.77
C THR A 33 11.08 2.59 18.56
N LYS A 34 10.29 3.46 17.91
CA LYS A 34 8.88 3.17 17.60
C LYS A 34 8.74 2.05 16.57
N GLN A 35 9.61 2.01 15.54
CA GLN A 35 9.60 0.93 14.56
C GLN A 35 9.87 -0.43 15.25
N ARG A 36 10.92 -0.52 16.07
CA ARG A 36 11.27 -1.75 16.80
C ARG A 36 10.16 -2.16 17.78
N ALA A 37 9.58 -1.19 18.49
CA ALA A 37 8.48 -1.47 19.42
C ALA A 37 7.25 -2.01 18.70
N PHE A 38 6.92 -1.46 17.53
CA PHE A 38 5.82 -1.93 16.70
C PHE A 38 6.06 -3.35 16.18
N ILE A 39 7.23 -3.62 15.61
CA ILE A 39 7.59 -4.96 15.09
C ILE A 39 7.47 -5.99 16.21
N LYS A 40 8.04 -5.70 17.38
CA LYS A 40 7.97 -6.60 18.55
C LYS A 40 6.52 -6.82 19.01
N LEU A 41 5.69 -5.78 19.00
CA LEU A 41 4.26 -5.89 19.34
C LEU A 41 3.54 -6.80 18.34
N TYR A 42 3.78 -6.58 17.05
CA TYR A 42 3.21 -7.38 15.97
C TYR A 42 3.61 -8.85 16.08
N GLU A 43 4.91 -9.14 16.20
CA GLU A 43 5.43 -10.50 16.38
C GLU A 43 4.81 -11.19 17.60
N LYS A 44 4.72 -10.47 18.72
CA LYS A 44 4.07 -11.01 19.93
C LYS A 44 2.59 -11.34 19.69
N LEU A 45 1.87 -10.49 18.97
CA LEU A 45 0.46 -10.72 18.62
C LEU A 45 0.34 -11.93 17.71
N MET A 46 1.13 -12.01 16.62
CA MET A 46 1.09 -13.14 15.70
C MET A 46 1.42 -14.46 16.36
N ASN A 47 2.38 -14.49 17.29
CA ASN A 47 2.72 -15.70 18.05
C ASN A 47 1.64 -16.14 19.06
N ALA A 48 0.74 -15.23 19.44
CA ALA A 48 -0.35 -15.50 20.39
C ALA A 48 -1.74 -15.55 19.72
N LEU A 49 -1.80 -15.41 18.39
CA LEU A 49 -3.04 -15.30 17.62
C LEU A 49 -3.86 -16.60 17.76
N GLY A 50 -5.12 -16.45 18.16
CA GLY A 50 -6.07 -17.57 18.25
C GLY A 50 -6.58 -17.99 16.88
N ALA A 51 -6.99 -19.27 16.76
CA ALA A 51 -7.53 -19.81 15.51
C ALA A 51 -8.85 -19.13 15.06
N ASP A 52 -9.54 -18.46 15.96
CA ASP A 52 -10.77 -17.70 15.73
C ASP A 52 -10.53 -16.18 15.69
N GLU A 53 -9.30 -15.76 15.52
CA GLU A 53 -8.91 -14.37 15.35
C GLU A 53 -8.41 -14.09 13.94
N ALA A 54 -8.49 -12.84 13.49
CA ALA A 54 -8.01 -12.42 12.18
C ALA A 54 -7.19 -11.13 12.29
N VAL A 55 -6.24 -10.95 11.37
CA VAL A 55 -5.37 -9.77 11.29
C VAL A 55 -5.53 -9.11 9.93
N LEU A 56 -5.92 -7.85 9.92
CA LEU A 56 -6.07 -7.05 8.70
C LEU A 56 -5.25 -5.77 8.77
N PHE A 57 -4.76 -5.35 7.61
CA PHE A 57 -4.10 -4.07 7.41
C PHE A 57 -5.00 -3.13 6.63
N VAL A 58 -5.12 -1.91 7.10
CA VAL A 58 -6.02 -0.88 6.58
C VAL A 58 -5.24 0.34 6.15
N ASP A 59 -5.63 0.91 5.01
CA ASP A 59 -5.12 2.18 4.51
C ASP A 59 -6.06 2.74 3.43
N ALA A 60 -5.80 3.98 3.02
CA ALA A 60 -6.54 4.63 1.95
C ALA A 60 -5.64 4.90 0.75
N VAL A 61 -6.18 4.71 -0.45
CA VAL A 61 -5.48 5.03 -1.70
C VAL A 61 -6.32 5.95 -2.58
N HIS A 62 -5.64 6.85 -3.30
CA HIS A 62 -6.27 7.87 -4.14
C HIS A 62 -5.78 7.77 -5.59
N PRO A 63 -6.06 6.68 -6.32
CA PRO A 63 -5.64 6.56 -7.71
C PRO A 63 -6.32 7.61 -8.58
N THR A 64 -5.50 8.28 -9.38
CA THR A 64 -5.96 9.29 -10.34
C THR A 64 -6.20 8.63 -11.70
N HIS A 65 -7.32 8.97 -12.36
CA HIS A 65 -7.63 8.53 -13.72
C HIS A 65 -6.59 9.08 -14.69
N GLY A 66 -5.61 8.25 -15.02
CA GLY A 66 -4.50 8.57 -15.91
C GLY A 66 -3.47 7.45 -15.93
N ALA A 67 -2.78 7.32 -17.05
CA ALA A 67 -1.72 6.34 -17.20
C ALA A 67 -0.46 6.78 -16.44
N ARG A 68 0.26 5.80 -15.90
CA ARG A 68 1.62 5.99 -15.37
C ARG A 68 2.61 5.38 -16.35
N ALA A 69 3.45 6.20 -16.94
CA ALA A 69 4.52 5.69 -17.81
C ALA A 69 5.49 4.83 -16.98
N ALA A 70 5.69 3.61 -17.40
CA ALA A 70 6.63 2.66 -16.81
C ALA A 70 7.49 2.05 -17.90
N GLY A 71 8.71 1.61 -17.54
CA GLY A 71 9.59 0.91 -18.48
C GLY A 71 8.92 -0.35 -19.03
N CYS A 72 9.03 -0.56 -20.33
CA CYS A 72 8.56 -1.77 -21.02
C CYS A 72 9.54 -2.17 -22.13
N TRP A 73 9.45 -3.41 -22.54
CA TRP A 73 10.21 -3.91 -23.67
C TRP A 73 9.57 -3.44 -24.99
N ALA A 74 10.38 -2.92 -25.89
CA ALA A 74 9.97 -2.47 -27.22
C ALA A 74 11.01 -2.89 -28.26
N ALA A 75 10.63 -2.89 -29.52
CA ALA A 75 11.57 -3.09 -30.60
C ALA A 75 12.61 -1.95 -30.66
N LYS A 76 13.83 -2.28 -31.10
CA LYS A 76 14.87 -1.27 -31.23
C LYS A 76 14.42 -0.19 -32.23
N ASN A 77 14.54 1.07 -31.85
CA ASN A 77 14.12 2.26 -32.61
C ASN A 77 12.59 2.52 -32.62
N GLU A 78 11.82 1.80 -31.88
CA GLU A 78 10.39 2.11 -31.66
C GLU A 78 10.24 3.23 -30.65
N HIS A 79 9.42 4.25 -30.98
CA HIS A 79 9.07 5.34 -30.06
C HIS A 79 7.67 5.06 -29.48
N LEU A 80 7.66 4.65 -28.21
CA LEU A 80 6.41 4.38 -27.51
C LEU A 80 5.85 5.66 -26.88
N ALA A 81 4.55 5.86 -27.01
CA ALA A 81 3.81 6.93 -26.35
C ALA A 81 2.55 6.37 -25.73
N ILE A 82 2.09 7.03 -24.65
CA ILE A 82 0.83 6.72 -23.99
C ILE A 82 -0.01 7.97 -24.04
N GLU A 83 -1.23 7.85 -24.54
CA GLU A 83 -2.22 8.92 -24.45
C GLU A 83 -2.62 9.13 -22.98
N GLN A 84 -2.51 10.36 -22.53
CA GLN A 84 -2.89 10.70 -21.18
C GLN A 84 -4.21 11.44 -21.15
N THR A 85 -5.11 11.02 -20.27
CA THR A 85 -6.34 11.75 -20.02
C THR A 85 -6.01 13.08 -19.33
N THR A 86 -6.69 14.14 -19.71
CA THR A 86 -6.55 15.46 -19.08
C THR A 86 -7.31 15.57 -17.75
N GLY A 87 -8.03 14.50 -17.39
CA GLY A 87 -8.91 14.45 -16.21
C GLY A 87 -8.12 14.49 -14.90
N ARG A 88 -8.60 15.30 -13.95
CA ARG A 88 -8.12 15.36 -12.57
C ARG A 88 -8.95 14.47 -11.63
N GLN A 89 -9.76 13.58 -12.20
CA GLN A 89 -10.64 12.71 -11.44
C GLN A 89 -9.82 11.67 -10.70
N ARG A 90 -10.12 11.50 -9.43
CA ARG A 90 -9.49 10.49 -8.56
C ARG A 90 -10.56 9.68 -7.85
N LEU A 91 -10.24 8.44 -7.54
CA LEU A 91 -11.01 7.61 -6.63
C LEU A 91 -10.50 7.80 -5.21
N ASN A 92 -11.36 7.67 -4.23
CA ASN A 92 -10.97 7.54 -2.83
C ASN A 92 -11.39 6.14 -2.39
N ILE A 93 -10.43 5.27 -2.21
CA ILE A 93 -10.66 3.89 -1.78
C ILE A 93 -10.10 3.74 -0.38
N HIS A 94 -10.96 3.33 0.56
CA HIS A 94 -10.56 2.93 1.89
C HIS A 94 -10.60 1.40 1.93
N GLY A 95 -9.47 0.76 2.16
CA GLY A 95 -9.29 -0.66 1.97
C GLY A 95 -8.71 -1.39 3.16
N ALA A 96 -8.97 -2.69 3.21
CA ALA A 96 -8.39 -3.64 4.13
C ALA A 96 -7.95 -4.89 3.40
N ILE A 97 -6.87 -5.52 3.87
CA ILE A 97 -6.38 -6.81 3.41
C ILE A 97 -5.99 -7.70 4.59
N ASP A 98 -6.35 -8.97 4.49
CA ASP A 98 -5.87 -10.07 5.31
C ASP A 98 -4.74 -10.78 4.54
N LEU A 99 -3.55 -10.85 5.10
CA LEU A 99 -2.38 -11.43 4.43
C LEU A 99 -2.37 -12.97 4.46
N GLU A 100 -3.11 -13.59 5.37
CA GLU A 100 -3.20 -15.03 5.44
C GLU A 100 -4.10 -15.59 4.32
N THR A 101 -5.24 -14.94 4.12
CA THR A 101 -6.28 -15.44 3.22
C THR A 101 -6.36 -14.69 1.88
N GLY A 102 -5.73 -13.54 1.77
CA GLY A 102 -5.87 -12.62 0.64
C GLY A 102 -7.24 -11.94 0.55
N ARG A 103 -8.10 -12.12 1.54
CA ARG A 103 -9.40 -11.45 1.58
C ARG A 103 -9.23 -9.95 1.68
N THR A 104 -10.00 -9.23 0.90
CA THR A 104 -10.00 -7.78 0.90
C THR A 104 -11.37 -7.21 1.22
N LYS A 105 -11.39 -6.04 1.83
CA LYS A 105 -12.58 -5.21 1.95
C LYS A 105 -12.27 -3.81 1.44
N MET A 106 -12.92 -3.42 0.35
CA MET A 106 -12.71 -2.12 -0.29
C MET A 106 -14.02 -1.35 -0.32
N ILE A 107 -13.98 -0.12 0.17
CA ILE A 107 -15.08 0.83 0.03
C ILE A 107 -14.61 2.04 -0.78
N GLU A 108 -15.45 2.47 -1.69
CA GLU A 108 -15.33 3.76 -2.34
C GLU A 108 -16.06 4.80 -1.50
N ALA A 109 -15.45 5.96 -1.30
CA ALA A 109 -15.98 7.05 -0.50
C ALA A 109 -15.76 8.40 -1.18
N GLU A 110 -16.65 9.35 -0.96
CA GLU A 110 -16.44 10.73 -1.43
C GLU A 110 -15.25 11.37 -0.72
N ALA A 111 -15.08 11.07 0.57
CA ALA A 111 -13.96 11.48 1.38
C ALA A 111 -13.52 10.34 2.32
N ILE A 112 -12.21 10.29 2.61
CA ILE A 112 -11.67 9.40 3.64
C ILE A 112 -11.72 10.13 4.96
N ASP A 113 -12.59 9.69 5.85
CA ASP A 113 -12.91 10.33 7.12
C ASP A 113 -13.35 9.30 8.19
N ALA A 114 -13.85 9.78 9.30
CA ALA A 114 -14.33 8.94 10.40
C ALA A 114 -15.57 8.11 10.00
N ALA A 115 -16.43 8.62 9.12
CA ALA A 115 -17.61 7.89 8.67
C ALA A 115 -17.23 6.75 7.72
N SER A 116 -16.31 7.02 6.77
CA SER A 116 -15.76 5.99 5.89
C SER A 116 -14.98 4.93 6.69
N THR A 117 -14.28 5.32 7.77
CA THR A 117 -13.62 4.38 8.68
C THR A 117 -14.64 3.44 9.32
N ILE A 118 -15.72 3.96 9.91
CA ILE A 118 -16.78 3.13 10.52
C ILE A 118 -17.40 2.19 9.47
N LYS A 119 -17.67 2.70 8.26
CA LYS A 119 -18.22 1.89 7.16
C LYS A 119 -17.29 0.73 6.78
N LEU A 120 -15.98 0.99 6.73
CA LEU A 120 -14.99 -0.05 6.44
C LEU A 120 -14.94 -1.08 7.57
N LEU A 121 -14.82 -0.64 8.82
CA LEU A 121 -14.76 -1.52 9.97
C LEU A 121 -16.02 -2.40 10.11
N ALA A 122 -17.20 -1.82 9.91
CA ALA A 122 -18.46 -2.59 9.86
C ALA A 122 -18.46 -3.62 8.71
N GLY A 123 -17.92 -3.26 7.55
CA GLY A 123 -17.77 -4.17 6.43
C GLY A 123 -16.76 -5.30 6.68
N ILE A 124 -15.70 -5.05 7.45
CA ILE A 124 -14.76 -6.07 7.91
C ILE A 124 -15.46 -7.03 8.89
N GLU A 125 -16.18 -6.53 9.89
CA GLU A 125 -16.94 -7.40 10.81
C GLU A 125 -17.95 -8.31 10.08
N ALA A 126 -18.61 -7.78 9.06
CA ALA A 126 -19.53 -8.56 8.24
C ALA A 126 -18.82 -9.64 7.41
N LEU A 127 -17.60 -9.36 6.91
CA LEU A 127 -16.79 -10.31 6.18
C LEU A 127 -16.29 -11.47 7.05
N TYR A 128 -16.07 -11.20 8.34
CA TYR A 128 -15.57 -12.15 9.35
C TYR A 128 -16.65 -12.44 10.41
N SER A 129 -17.83 -12.87 9.97
CA SER A 129 -19.01 -13.04 10.83
C SER A 129 -18.83 -14.04 11.99
N THR A 130 -17.96 -15.04 11.83
CA THR A 130 -17.69 -16.10 12.81
C THR A 130 -16.43 -15.89 13.64
N THR A 131 -15.62 -14.87 13.32
CA THR A 131 -14.35 -14.57 13.99
C THR A 131 -14.62 -13.90 15.34
N ALA A 132 -13.95 -14.35 16.40
CA ALA A 132 -14.14 -13.82 17.76
C ALA A 132 -13.54 -12.42 17.94
N LEU A 133 -12.34 -12.19 17.38
CA LEU A 133 -11.66 -10.90 17.46
C LEU A 133 -10.94 -10.61 16.12
N ILE A 134 -11.00 -9.36 15.69
CA ILE A 134 -10.37 -8.90 14.47
C ILE A 134 -9.38 -7.78 14.82
N HIS A 135 -8.10 -8.07 14.65
CA HIS A 135 -7.03 -7.10 14.83
C HIS A 135 -6.85 -6.28 13.56
N VAL A 136 -7.02 -4.98 13.65
CA VAL A 136 -6.92 -4.06 12.51
C VAL A 136 -5.74 -3.13 12.71
N PHE A 137 -4.74 -3.25 11.85
CA PHE A 137 -3.57 -2.37 11.80
C PHE A 137 -3.83 -1.24 10.80
N LEU A 138 -3.64 0.00 11.23
CA LEU A 138 -3.92 1.20 10.45
C LEU A 138 -2.97 2.34 10.84
N ASP A 139 -2.89 3.38 10.02
CA ASP A 139 -2.08 4.55 10.29
C ASP A 139 -2.65 5.42 11.44
N ASN A 140 -1.87 6.44 11.84
CA ASN A 140 -2.26 7.39 12.89
C ASN A 140 -3.06 8.59 12.38
N ALA A 141 -3.83 8.46 11.28
CA ALA A 141 -4.65 9.56 10.79
C ALA A 141 -5.68 10.00 11.85
N ARG A 142 -5.88 11.32 11.96
CA ARG A 142 -6.74 11.91 13.01
C ARG A 142 -8.18 11.38 13.00
N TYR A 143 -8.70 11.04 11.82
CA TYR A 143 -10.07 10.56 11.69
C TYR A 143 -10.25 9.16 12.29
N HIS A 144 -9.22 8.32 12.40
CA HIS A 144 -9.28 7.05 13.11
C HIS A 144 -9.45 7.24 14.64
N HIS A 145 -8.96 8.35 15.16
CA HIS A 145 -9.09 8.71 16.59
C HIS A 145 -10.34 9.54 16.90
N ALA A 146 -11.22 9.76 15.93
CA ALA A 146 -12.42 10.57 16.10
C ALA A 146 -13.36 10.00 17.19
N LYS A 147 -14.06 10.89 17.90
CA LYS A 147 -15.01 10.49 18.96
C LYS A 147 -16.07 9.51 18.45
N ILE A 148 -16.56 9.70 17.22
CA ILE A 148 -17.58 8.82 16.63
C ILE A 148 -17.04 7.40 16.37
N VAL A 149 -15.78 7.24 15.95
CA VAL A 149 -15.14 5.93 15.76
C VAL A 149 -15.00 5.23 17.13
N ARG A 150 -14.50 5.92 18.13
CA ARG A 150 -14.39 5.38 19.50
C ARG A 150 -15.74 4.98 20.07
N LYS A 151 -16.77 5.83 19.86
CA LYS A 151 -18.15 5.54 20.30
C LYS A 151 -18.69 4.30 19.57
N TRP A 152 -18.41 4.15 18.29
CA TRP A 152 -18.81 2.97 17.52
C TRP A 152 -18.12 1.71 18.04
N LEU A 153 -16.81 1.75 18.26
CA LEU A 153 -16.04 0.63 18.81
C LEU A 153 -16.45 0.21 20.22
N SER A 154 -16.92 1.16 21.04
CA SER A 154 -17.38 0.86 22.43
C SER A 154 -18.78 0.24 22.50
N GLN A 155 -19.48 0.08 21.38
CA GLN A 155 -20.80 -0.57 21.39
C GLN A 155 -20.66 -2.07 21.69
N PRO A 156 -21.62 -2.66 22.43
CA PRO A 156 -21.63 -4.11 22.67
C PRO A 156 -21.63 -4.92 21.36
N GLY A 157 -20.90 -6.02 21.34
CA GLY A 157 -20.83 -6.92 20.21
C GLY A 157 -19.83 -6.52 19.12
N ARG A 158 -19.05 -5.44 19.29
CA ARG A 158 -17.93 -5.13 18.40
C ARG A 158 -16.77 -6.06 18.66
N ARG A 159 -16.16 -6.52 17.56
CA ARG A 159 -15.10 -7.52 17.58
C ARG A 159 -13.79 -6.99 17.01
N ILE A 160 -13.60 -5.68 16.97
CA ILE A 160 -12.42 -5.02 16.37
C ILE A 160 -11.52 -4.45 17.46
N ALA A 161 -10.23 -4.80 17.39
CA ALA A 161 -9.15 -4.18 18.13
C ALA A 161 -8.27 -3.37 17.16
N LEU A 162 -8.14 -2.07 17.35
CA LEU A 162 -7.30 -1.21 16.53
C LEU A 162 -5.87 -1.19 17.05
N HIS A 163 -4.91 -1.32 16.12
CA HIS A 163 -3.48 -1.21 16.34
C HIS A 163 -2.90 -0.15 15.39
N PHE A 164 -2.15 0.80 15.94
CA PHE A 164 -1.65 1.92 15.14
C PHE A 164 -0.20 1.70 14.69
N VAL A 165 0.02 1.76 13.39
CA VAL A 165 1.35 1.78 12.78
C VAL A 165 2.05 3.10 13.16
N PRO A 166 3.34 3.10 13.49
CA PRO A 166 4.06 4.32 13.81
C PRO A 166 3.97 5.35 12.68
N SER A 167 3.80 6.62 13.04
CA SER A 167 3.73 7.70 12.06
C SER A 167 4.99 7.73 11.18
N TYR A 168 4.82 8.08 9.92
CA TYR A 168 5.90 8.12 8.92
C TYR A 168 6.55 6.77 8.60
N CYS A 169 5.88 5.65 8.87
CA CYS A 169 6.37 4.31 8.61
C CYS A 169 5.48 3.50 7.65
N PRO A 170 5.21 3.98 6.41
CA PRO A 170 4.35 3.25 5.46
C PRO A 170 4.90 1.86 5.12
N HIS A 171 6.23 1.67 5.20
CA HIS A 171 6.89 0.38 5.00
C HIS A 171 6.48 -0.70 6.03
N LEU A 172 5.89 -0.31 7.16
CA LEU A 172 5.32 -1.18 8.18
C LEU A 172 3.82 -1.42 7.98
N ASN A 173 3.23 -0.95 6.88
CA ASN A 173 1.86 -1.25 6.50
C ASN A 173 1.84 -2.04 5.18
N PRO A 174 1.64 -3.36 5.20
CA PRO A 174 1.69 -4.20 3.99
C PRO A 174 0.69 -3.82 2.89
N ILE A 175 -0.41 -3.20 3.23
CA ILE A 175 -1.41 -2.76 2.23
C ILE A 175 -0.82 -1.75 1.23
N GLU A 176 0.23 -1.03 1.59
CA GLU A 176 0.97 -0.15 0.66
C GLU A 176 1.59 -0.94 -0.51
N ARG A 177 1.96 -2.20 -0.27
CA ARG A 177 2.45 -3.10 -1.32
C ARG A 177 1.30 -3.57 -2.22
N LEU A 178 0.10 -3.73 -1.66
CA LEU A 178 -1.10 -3.98 -2.47
C LEU A 178 -1.42 -2.81 -3.39
N TRP A 179 -1.26 -1.58 -2.92
CA TRP A 179 -1.42 -0.40 -3.75
C TRP A 179 -0.39 -0.33 -4.89
N ALA A 180 0.86 -0.68 -4.59
CA ALA A 180 1.90 -0.77 -5.61
C ALA A 180 1.58 -1.84 -6.66
N LEU A 181 1.12 -3.03 -6.24
CA LEU A 181 0.68 -4.10 -7.10
C LEU A 181 -0.50 -3.66 -7.99
N MET A 182 -1.51 -3.03 -7.42
CA MET A 182 -2.64 -2.44 -8.15
C MET A 182 -2.16 -1.47 -9.24
N HIS A 183 -1.25 -0.56 -8.90
CA HIS A 183 -0.71 0.38 -9.88
C HIS A 183 0.07 -0.33 -11.00
N GLN A 184 0.87 -1.32 -10.67
CA GLN A 184 1.60 -2.12 -11.64
C GLN A 184 0.67 -2.82 -12.64
N HIS A 185 -0.43 -3.38 -12.15
CA HIS A 185 -1.36 -4.13 -12.99
C HIS A 185 -2.32 -3.25 -13.78
N LEU A 186 -2.71 -2.08 -13.27
CA LEU A 186 -3.83 -1.33 -13.81
C LEU A 186 -3.48 0.07 -14.34
N THR A 187 -2.39 0.69 -13.87
CA THR A 187 -2.06 2.06 -14.27
C THR A 187 -0.76 2.17 -15.06
N HIS A 188 0.16 1.20 -14.94
CA HIS A 188 1.39 1.22 -15.71
C HIS A 188 1.11 0.93 -17.18
N ASN A 189 1.39 1.91 -18.04
CA ASN A 189 1.21 1.84 -19.50
C ASN A 189 -0.23 1.45 -19.94
N LYS A 190 -1.23 1.72 -19.11
CA LYS A 190 -2.65 1.44 -19.41
C LYS A 190 -3.48 2.71 -19.33
N THR A 191 -4.39 2.87 -20.28
CA THR A 191 -5.35 3.95 -20.35
C THR A 191 -6.77 3.39 -20.27
N TYR A 192 -7.69 4.19 -19.76
CA TYR A 192 -9.11 3.86 -19.67
C TYR A 192 -9.91 4.98 -20.29
N PRO A 193 -10.88 4.70 -21.19
CA PRO A 193 -11.68 5.72 -21.86
C PRO A 193 -12.45 6.62 -20.89
N THR A 194 -12.96 6.05 -19.81
CA THR A 194 -13.75 6.77 -18.81
C THR A 194 -13.24 6.55 -17.39
N CYS A 195 -13.48 7.51 -16.50
CA CYS A 195 -13.19 7.35 -15.08
C CYS A 195 -13.98 6.20 -14.45
N ARG A 196 -15.17 5.88 -14.97
CA ARG A 196 -15.97 4.76 -14.50
C ARG A 196 -15.31 3.42 -14.81
N GLU A 197 -14.86 3.21 -16.05
CA GLU A 197 -14.12 2.00 -16.43
C GLU A 197 -12.84 1.84 -15.62
N PHE A 198 -12.12 2.95 -15.37
CA PHE A 198 -10.98 2.98 -14.50
C PHE A 198 -11.33 2.54 -13.06
N ALA A 199 -12.43 3.08 -12.50
CA ALA A 199 -12.92 2.73 -11.18
C ALA A 199 -13.29 1.25 -11.09
N ASP A 200 -14.09 0.78 -12.07
CA ASP A 200 -14.56 -0.60 -12.14
C ASP A 200 -13.38 -1.58 -12.25
N ALA A 201 -12.38 -1.28 -13.07
CA ALA A 201 -11.16 -2.10 -13.19
C ALA A 201 -10.40 -2.19 -11.86
N ILE A 202 -10.21 -1.08 -11.16
CA ILE A 202 -9.51 -1.05 -9.86
C ILE A 202 -10.29 -1.83 -8.80
N LEU A 203 -11.60 -1.58 -8.69
CA LEU A 203 -12.42 -2.23 -7.67
C LEU A 203 -12.57 -3.73 -7.93
N ASN A 204 -12.71 -4.16 -9.19
CA ASN A 204 -12.73 -5.56 -9.57
C ASN A 204 -11.38 -6.25 -9.24
N PHE A 205 -10.26 -5.62 -9.57
CA PHE A 205 -8.94 -6.15 -9.22
C PHE A 205 -8.79 -6.35 -7.72
N LEU A 206 -9.11 -5.32 -6.93
CA LEU A 206 -8.92 -5.35 -5.48
C LEU A 206 -9.92 -6.25 -4.76
N ARG A 207 -11.19 -6.34 -5.22
CA ARG A 207 -12.25 -7.09 -4.55
C ARG A 207 -12.32 -8.55 -4.95
N ASP A 208 -12.01 -8.85 -6.20
CA ASP A 208 -12.27 -10.16 -6.80
C ASP A 208 -10.99 -10.83 -7.29
N GLU A 209 -10.14 -10.12 -8.03
CA GLU A 209 -8.95 -10.74 -8.62
C GLU A 209 -7.87 -11.03 -7.57
N VAL A 210 -7.59 -10.08 -6.65
CA VAL A 210 -6.61 -10.28 -5.59
C VAL A 210 -6.95 -11.47 -4.69
N PRO A 211 -8.17 -11.60 -4.13
CA PRO A 211 -8.51 -12.77 -3.33
C PRO A 211 -8.44 -14.07 -4.13
N ARG A 212 -8.92 -14.07 -5.37
CA ARG A 212 -8.96 -15.27 -6.22
C ARG A 212 -7.56 -15.76 -6.60
N LYS A 213 -6.61 -14.86 -6.81
CA LYS A 213 -5.23 -15.14 -7.22
C LYS A 213 -4.23 -14.89 -6.10
N TRP A 214 -4.66 -15.01 -4.85
CA TRP A 214 -3.79 -14.67 -3.72
C TRP A 214 -2.46 -15.44 -3.73
N GLY A 215 -2.47 -16.72 -4.12
CA GLY A 215 -1.25 -17.52 -4.26
C GLY A 215 -0.23 -16.96 -5.25
N GLU A 216 -0.64 -16.11 -6.21
CA GLU A 216 0.28 -15.43 -7.14
C GLU A 216 0.82 -14.12 -6.56
N PHE A 217 0.09 -13.49 -5.63
CA PHE A 217 0.36 -12.14 -5.13
C PHE A 217 0.94 -12.11 -3.71
N CYS A 218 0.77 -13.17 -2.91
CA CYS A 218 1.16 -13.19 -1.51
C CYS A 218 2.64 -12.87 -1.27
N ASP A 219 3.54 -13.33 -2.16
CA ASP A 219 4.97 -13.02 -2.06
C ASP A 219 5.31 -11.55 -2.33
N SER A 220 4.41 -10.81 -2.97
CA SER A 220 4.56 -9.38 -3.23
C SER A 220 3.97 -8.49 -2.14
N VAL A 221 3.03 -9.03 -1.34
CA VAL A 221 2.30 -8.30 -0.29
C VAL A 221 2.55 -8.97 1.05
N THR A 222 3.75 -8.79 1.60
CA THR A 222 4.23 -9.49 2.80
C THR A 222 4.30 -8.56 4.01
N ASP A 223 4.35 -9.13 5.20
CA ASP A 223 4.63 -8.47 6.47
C ASP A 223 6.11 -8.58 6.90
N ASN A 224 7.02 -8.81 5.96
CA ASN A 224 8.47 -8.82 6.19
C ASN A 224 8.96 -7.43 6.62
N PHE A 225 8.66 -7.06 7.86
CA PHE A 225 8.97 -5.76 8.39
C PHE A 225 10.47 -5.57 8.60
N ARG A 226 10.95 -4.39 8.25
CA ARG A 226 12.35 -3.98 8.45
C ARG A 226 12.39 -2.62 9.12
N VAL A 227 13.37 -2.45 10.01
CA VAL A 227 13.68 -1.13 10.56
C VAL A 227 14.43 -0.34 9.49
N VAL A 228 13.90 0.80 9.11
CA VAL A 228 14.53 1.73 8.17
C VAL A 228 15.26 2.81 8.99
N LEU A 229 16.58 2.89 8.82
CA LEU A 229 17.42 3.88 9.51
C LEU A 229 17.94 4.88 8.49
N PRO A 230 17.75 6.19 8.68
CA PRO A 230 18.33 7.22 7.81
C PRO A 230 19.85 7.10 7.70
N ALA A 231 20.54 6.64 8.75
CA ALA A 231 21.98 6.42 8.76
C ALA A 231 22.47 5.36 7.74
N ASN A 232 21.56 4.47 7.26
CA ASN A 232 21.89 3.47 6.25
C ASN A 232 21.89 4.04 4.82
N PHE A 233 21.53 5.30 4.66
CA PHE A 233 21.41 5.96 3.37
C PHE A 233 22.29 7.20 3.30
N ARG A 234 22.94 7.41 2.15
CA ARG A 234 23.56 8.69 1.83
C ARG A 234 22.45 9.65 1.39
N ILE A 235 22.05 10.57 2.26
CA ILE A 235 21.03 11.57 1.96
C ILE A 235 21.62 12.60 1.00
N LEU A 236 20.96 12.79 -0.13
CA LEU A 236 21.30 13.85 -1.08
C LEU A 236 20.74 15.17 -0.58
N ALA A 237 21.55 16.22 -0.60
CA ALA A 237 21.18 17.58 -0.21
C ALA A 237 20.41 18.29 -1.34
#